data_535df83e2a0c425d01a597b875d28bee
#
_entry.id   535df83e2a0c425d01a597b875d28bee
#
_cell.length_a   1.000
_cell.length_b   1.000
_cell.length_c   1.000
_cell.angle_alpha   90.00
_cell.angle_beta   90.00
_cell.angle_gamma   90.00
#
_symmetry.space_group_name_H-M   'P 1'
#
loop_
_entity.id
_entity.type
_entity.pdbx_description
1 polymer ?
#
loop_
_entity_poly.entity_id
_entity_poly.type
_entity_poly.pdbx_seq_one_letter_code
_entity_poly.pdbx_strand_id
1 'polypeptide(L)'
;MDFQEKDTLDKRLQLMRQLTKQFQLRAHQVDIEGSFPFANIQDLKDSGYTSLTVPTRYGGQEISLYELVRLQETIAEGDGATALSIGWHMGIIMNLNEKNTWKESIYKYLCEQVKNGSLINSAQSEPKTGSPTRGGRPETTAEKCSNGWVLNGRKTFTTMSPVLDFFIVSAAIKDSNEVANFLIPRATKGVAIEETWDSIALRGTGSHDLLLADVVVSGENLVEEFSSNGKKVNGWLLHIPACYLGIAKAAQKYAIQFAKEYSPNSISGSIIDLPNVQHKLGEIELKIMQSEYFLFGTAKQWDDSNEKEKE
;
A
#
# COMPACT_ATOMS: atom_id res chain seq x y z
N MET A 1 -4.08 -13.99 -17.62
CA MET A 1 -3.41 -12.68 -17.73
C MET A 1 -2.28 -12.69 -16.72
N ASP A 2 -1.02 -12.54 -17.13
CA ASP A 2 0.11 -12.68 -16.22
C ASP A 2 1.08 -11.50 -16.38
N PHE A 3 1.32 -10.78 -15.28
CA PHE A 3 2.30 -9.70 -15.22
C PHE A 3 3.74 -10.20 -15.34
N GLN A 4 4.00 -11.43 -14.93
CA GLN A 4 5.34 -12.03 -14.99
C GLN A 4 5.83 -12.24 -16.44
N GLU A 5 4.89 -12.36 -17.38
CA GLU A 5 5.20 -12.48 -18.81
C GLU A 5 5.36 -11.12 -19.51
N LYS A 6 5.14 -10.01 -18.80
CA LYS A 6 5.23 -8.64 -19.36
C LYS A 6 6.59 -8.05 -19.05
N ASP A 7 7.35 -7.77 -20.10
CA ASP A 7 8.74 -7.31 -20.06
C ASP A 7 8.89 -5.78 -20.11
N THR A 8 7.80 -5.04 -20.33
CA THR A 8 7.81 -3.57 -20.42
C THR A 8 6.72 -2.93 -19.60
N LEU A 9 6.96 -1.71 -19.12
CA LEU A 9 5.96 -0.89 -18.40
C LEU A 9 4.68 -0.72 -19.22
N ASP A 10 4.78 -0.45 -20.53
CA ASP A 10 3.59 -0.23 -21.36
C ASP A 10 2.69 -1.47 -21.42
N LYS A 11 3.27 -2.66 -21.57
CA LYS A 11 2.52 -3.92 -21.54
C LYS A 11 1.87 -4.17 -20.18
N ARG A 12 2.59 -3.87 -19.08
CA ARG A 12 2.05 -3.97 -17.72
C ARG A 12 0.94 -2.96 -17.47
N LEU A 13 1.09 -1.71 -17.92
CA LEU A 13 0.02 -0.70 -17.85
C LEU A 13 -1.21 -1.09 -18.67
N GLN A 14 -1.02 -1.67 -19.86
CA GLN A 14 -2.14 -2.16 -20.66
C GLN A 14 -2.92 -3.26 -19.94
N LEU A 15 -2.22 -4.21 -19.32
CA LEU A 15 -2.82 -5.27 -18.52
C LEU A 15 -3.53 -4.69 -17.29
N MET A 16 -2.87 -3.78 -16.57
CA MET A 16 -3.47 -3.14 -15.38
C MET A 16 -4.75 -2.39 -15.74
N ARG A 17 -4.80 -1.65 -16.84
CA ARG A 17 -6.02 -0.98 -17.30
C ARG A 17 -7.18 -1.94 -17.58
N GLN A 18 -6.91 -3.19 -17.96
CA GLN A 18 -7.96 -4.20 -18.14
C GLN A 18 -8.51 -4.64 -16.77
N LEU A 19 -7.66 -4.89 -15.78
CA LEU A 19 -8.08 -5.20 -14.41
C LEU A 19 -8.81 -4.03 -13.75
N THR A 20 -8.31 -2.83 -13.91
CA THR A 20 -8.89 -1.59 -13.36
C THR A 20 -10.34 -1.38 -13.79
N LYS A 21 -10.71 -1.76 -15.02
CA LYS A 21 -12.11 -1.73 -15.46
C LYS A 21 -13.00 -2.65 -14.62
N GLN A 22 -12.51 -3.81 -14.21
CA GLN A 22 -13.26 -4.71 -13.31
C GLN A 22 -13.37 -4.14 -11.89
N PHE A 23 -12.30 -3.51 -11.41
CA PHE A 23 -12.30 -2.85 -10.10
C PHE A 23 -13.33 -1.72 -10.06
N GLN A 24 -13.39 -0.90 -11.10
CA GLN A 24 -14.36 0.19 -11.24
C GLN A 24 -15.81 -0.30 -11.18
N LEU A 25 -16.13 -1.45 -11.80
CA LEU A 25 -17.47 -2.02 -11.74
C LEU A 25 -17.89 -2.44 -10.33
N ARG A 26 -16.93 -2.81 -9.48
CA ARG A 26 -17.18 -3.27 -8.09
C ARG A 26 -17.08 -2.13 -7.07
N ALA A 27 -16.36 -1.04 -7.39
CA ALA A 27 -16.00 0.02 -6.44
C ALA A 27 -17.21 0.65 -5.75
N HIS A 28 -18.31 0.91 -6.48
CA HIS A 28 -19.51 1.51 -5.91
C HIS A 28 -20.14 0.64 -4.83
N GLN A 29 -20.25 -0.67 -5.05
CA GLN A 29 -20.82 -1.60 -4.07
C GLN A 29 -19.91 -1.74 -2.84
N VAL A 30 -18.61 -1.85 -3.06
CA VAL A 30 -17.59 -1.88 -1.98
C VAL A 30 -17.69 -0.64 -1.09
N ASP A 31 -17.86 0.54 -1.69
CA ASP A 31 -17.97 1.80 -0.94
C ASP A 31 -19.27 1.88 -0.14
N ILE A 32 -20.43 1.53 -0.73
CA ILE A 32 -21.72 1.53 -0.02
C ILE A 32 -21.69 0.59 1.18
N GLU A 33 -21.20 -0.62 0.99
CA GLU A 33 -21.16 -1.64 2.04
C GLU A 33 -20.06 -1.37 3.07
N GLY A 34 -19.03 -0.57 2.73
CA GLY A 34 -17.82 -0.47 3.53
C GLY A 34 -17.05 -1.80 3.60
N SER A 35 -17.27 -2.68 2.61
CA SER A 35 -16.68 -4.02 2.57
C SER A 35 -15.27 -4.00 1.97
N PHE A 36 -14.45 -5.01 2.32
CA PHE A 36 -13.12 -5.14 1.73
C PHE A 36 -13.22 -5.75 0.31
N PRO A 37 -12.47 -5.23 -0.70
CA PRO A 37 -12.56 -5.66 -2.10
C PRO A 37 -11.80 -6.99 -2.36
N PHE A 38 -12.24 -8.08 -1.74
CA PHE A 38 -11.60 -9.41 -1.85
C PHE A 38 -11.34 -9.84 -3.30
N ALA A 39 -12.33 -9.63 -4.19
CA ALA A 39 -12.22 -10.03 -5.59
C ALA A 39 -11.11 -9.25 -6.32
N ASN A 40 -10.92 -7.95 -6.02
CA ASN A 40 -9.87 -7.14 -6.63
C ASN A 40 -8.48 -7.61 -6.20
N ILE A 41 -8.32 -7.91 -4.91
CA ILE A 41 -7.04 -8.44 -4.40
C ILE A 41 -6.76 -9.83 -4.97
N GLN A 42 -7.78 -10.67 -5.13
CA GLN A 42 -7.62 -11.99 -5.76
C GLN A 42 -7.20 -11.86 -7.23
N ASP A 43 -7.84 -10.97 -8.00
CA ASP A 43 -7.44 -10.69 -9.39
C ASP A 43 -5.98 -10.23 -9.49
N LEU A 44 -5.51 -9.39 -8.55
CA LEU A 44 -4.11 -8.95 -8.48
C LEU A 44 -3.15 -10.12 -8.15
N LYS A 45 -3.54 -11.02 -7.25
CA LYS A 45 -2.77 -12.25 -6.93
C LYS A 45 -2.70 -13.17 -8.14
N ASP A 46 -3.83 -13.49 -8.74
CA ASP A 46 -3.94 -14.42 -9.87
C ASP A 46 -3.21 -13.92 -11.11
N SER A 47 -3.08 -12.61 -11.27
CA SER A 47 -2.31 -11.99 -12.35
C SER A 47 -0.80 -11.90 -12.07
N GLY A 48 -0.31 -12.32 -10.91
CA GLY A 48 1.10 -12.23 -10.52
C GLY A 48 1.58 -10.81 -10.18
N TYR A 49 0.66 -9.83 -10.07
CA TYR A 49 1.02 -8.45 -9.74
C TYR A 49 1.70 -8.33 -8.39
N THR A 50 1.22 -9.05 -7.38
CA THR A 50 1.68 -8.94 -5.99
C THR A 50 3.15 -9.33 -5.78
N SER A 51 3.77 -9.99 -6.72
CA SER A 51 5.19 -10.40 -6.65
C SER A 51 6.14 -9.59 -7.54
N LEU A 52 5.65 -8.54 -8.23
CA LEU A 52 6.47 -7.75 -9.14
C LEU A 52 7.64 -7.01 -8.47
N THR A 53 7.50 -6.64 -7.19
CA THR A 53 8.55 -5.96 -6.41
C THR A 53 9.54 -6.91 -5.74
N VAL A 54 9.30 -8.23 -5.83
CA VAL A 54 10.28 -9.24 -5.37
C VAL A 54 11.55 -9.13 -6.22
N PRO A 55 12.75 -9.15 -5.58
CA PRO A 55 14.02 -9.08 -6.30
C PRO A 55 14.21 -10.19 -7.32
N THR A 56 14.94 -9.88 -8.39
CA THR A 56 15.29 -10.86 -9.45
C THR A 56 16.09 -12.03 -8.91
N ARG A 57 16.97 -11.82 -7.91
CA ARG A 57 17.73 -12.87 -7.24
C ARG A 57 16.86 -13.92 -6.52
N TYR A 58 15.59 -13.56 -6.23
CA TYR A 58 14.59 -14.50 -5.68
C TYR A 58 13.48 -14.84 -6.67
N GLY A 59 13.69 -14.50 -7.95
CA GLY A 59 12.80 -14.87 -9.07
C GLY A 59 11.56 -14.00 -9.19
N GLY A 60 11.62 -12.75 -8.74
CA GLY A 60 10.66 -11.67 -9.05
C GLY A 60 11.09 -10.85 -10.25
N GLN A 61 10.39 -9.74 -10.49
CA GLN A 61 10.67 -8.83 -11.60
C GLN A 61 11.47 -7.59 -11.18
N GLU A 62 11.53 -7.31 -9.86
CA GLU A 62 12.26 -6.16 -9.30
C GLU A 62 11.94 -4.85 -10.02
N ILE A 63 10.64 -4.58 -10.20
CA ILE A 63 10.19 -3.37 -10.90
C ILE A 63 10.67 -2.11 -10.17
N SER A 64 10.94 -1.05 -10.93
CA SER A 64 11.40 0.23 -10.40
C SER A 64 10.30 0.97 -9.61
N LEU A 65 10.68 1.96 -8.81
CA LEU A 65 9.73 2.83 -8.11
C LEU A 65 8.85 3.60 -9.09
N TYR A 66 9.42 4.10 -10.18
CA TYR A 66 8.66 4.75 -11.25
C TYR A 66 7.56 3.84 -11.80
N GLU A 67 7.89 2.58 -12.06
CA GLU A 67 6.93 1.62 -12.56
C GLU A 67 5.84 1.31 -11.53
N LEU A 68 6.22 1.09 -10.26
CA LEU A 68 5.26 0.88 -9.17
C LEU A 68 4.27 2.04 -9.05
N VAL A 69 4.76 3.27 -9.04
CA VAL A 69 3.93 4.48 -8.92
C VAL A 69 2.94 4.62 -10.09
N ARG A 70 3.37 4.30 -11.32
CA ARG A 70 2.53 4.31 -12.52
C ARG A 70 1.41 3.25 -12.47
N LEU A 71 1.74 2.05 -12.02
CA LEU A 71 0.76 0.97 -11.83
C LEU A 71 -0.23 1.30 -10.70
N GLN A 72 0.26 1.87 -9.60
CA GLN A 72 -0.55 2.29 -8.46
C GLN A 72 -1.60 3.36 -8.86
N GLU A 73 -1.17 4.37 -9.59
CA GLU A 73 -2.07 5.40 -10.13
C GLU A 73 -3.17 4.76 -11.00
N THR A 74 -2.78 3.82 -11.87
CA THR A 74 -3.72 3.13 -12.75
C THR A 74 -4.75 2.30 -11.97
N ILE A 75 -4.35 1.58 -10.91
CA ILE A 75 -5.28 0.85 -10.03
C ILE A 75 -6.28 1.83 -9.40
N ALA A 76 -5.78 2.95 -8.90
CA ALA A 76 -6.57 3.93 -8.18
C ALA A 76 -7.61 4.65 -9.05
N GLU A 77 -7.41 4.72 -10.37
CA GLU A 77 -8.44 5.19 -11.29
C GLU A 77 -9.70 4.29 -11.29
N GLY A 78 -9.58 3.02 -10.92
CA GLY A 78 -10.71 2.10 -10.80
C GLY A 78 -11.24 1.98 -9.38
N ASP A 79 -10.33 1.82 -8.41
CA ASP A 79 -10.68 1.71 -6.98
C ASP A 79 -9.51 2.15 -6.09
N GLY A 80 -9.68 3.29 -5.42
CA GLY A 80 -8.69 3.86 -4.51
C GLY A 80 -8.42 2.98 -3.29
N ALA A 81 -9.42 2.25 -2.79
CA ALA A 81 -9.25 1.36 -1.64
C ALA A 81 -8.36 0.16 -1.97
N THR A 82 -8.56 -0.47 -3.13
CA THR A 82 -7.69 -1.52 -3.67
C THR A 82 -6.26 -0.99 -3.85
N ALA A 83 -6.11 0.19 -4.47
CA ALA A 83 -4.80 0.78 -4.73
C ALA A 83 -4.03 1.03 -3.43
N LEU A 84 -4.64 1.73 -2.46
CA LEU A 84 -3.98 2.01 -1.19
C LEU A 84 -3.61 0.73 -0.45
N SER A 85 -4.50 -0.26 -0.44
CA SER A 85 -4.28 -1.54 0.23
C SER A 85 -3.08 -2.29 -0.34
N ILE A 86 -3.06 -2.54 -1.64
CA ILE A 86 -1.99 -3.31 -2.26
C ILE A 86 -0.66 -2.54 -2.32
N GLY A 87 -0.73 -1.21 -2.37
CA GLY A 87 0.44 -0.33 -2.39
C GLY A 87 1.35 -0.51 -1.19
N TRP A 88 0.80 -0.75 0.00
CA TRP A 88 1.57 -1.06 1.20
C TRP A 88 2.38 -2.33 1.03
N HIS A 89 1.76 -3.41 0.58
CA HIS A 89 2.44 -4.68 0.32
C HIS A 89 3.59 -4.52 -0.68
N MET A 90 3.31 -3.95 -1.82
CA MET A 90 4.29 -3.75 -2.89
C MET A 90 5.46 -2.87 -2.44
N GLY A 91 5.14 -1.76 -1.77
CA GLY A 91 6.14 -0.83 -1.26
C GLY A 91 7.03 -1.41 -0.17
N ILE A 92 6.48 -2.21 0.74
CA ILE A 92 7.26 -2.86 1.81
C ILE A 92 8.29 -3.83 1.21
N ILE A 93 7.91 -4.68 0.27
CA ILE A 93 8.84 -5.62 -0.37
C ILE A 93 9.97 -4.87 -1.09
N MET A 94 9.63 -3.80 -1.83
CA MET A 94 10.61 -2.92 -2.47
C MET A 94 11.57 -2.28 -1.45
N ASN A 95 11.03 -1.70 -0.37
CA ASN A 95 11.82 -1.03 0.67
C ASN A 95 12.78 -1.99 1.39
N LEU A 96 12.33 -3.22 1.67
CA LEU A 96 13.20 -4.23 2.30
C LEU A 96 14.36 -4.62 1.39
N ASN A 97 14.14 -4.68 0.08
CA ASN A 97 15.22 -4.90 -0.90
C ASN A 97 16.21 -3.74 -0.91
N GLU A 98 15.70 -2.50 -0.97
CA GLU A 98 16.53 -1.30 -1.04
C GLU A 98 17.36 -1.08 0.23
N LYS A 99 16.75 -1.26 1.41
CA LYS A 99 17.44 -1.03 2.69
C LYS A 99 18.33 -2.16 3.15
N ASN A 100 18.05 -3.38 2.75
CA ASN A 100 18.77 -4.60 3.12
C ASN A 100 19.04 -4.72 4.64
N THR A 101 18.03 -4.37 5.48
CA THR A 101 18.16 -4.35 6.95
C THR A 101 17.89 -5.70 7.59
N TRP A 102 17.15 -6.57 6.91
CA TRP A 102 16.79 -7.89 7.42
C TRP A 102 17.88 -8.93 7.14
N LYS A 103 17.94 -9.97 7.96
CA LYS A 103 18.77 -11.16 7.67
C LYS A 103 18.33 -11.76 6.34
N GLU A 104 19.31 -12.07 5.48
CA GLU A 104 19.09 -12.61 4.13
C GLU A 104 18.15 -13.83 4.12
N SER A 105 18.31 -14.76 5.08
CA SER A 105 17.48 -15.96 5.20
C SER A 105 16.00 -15.65 5.40
N ILE A 106 15.70 -14.64 6.21
CA ILE A 106 14.31 -14.24 6.53
C ILE A 106 13.71 -13.48 5.35
N TYR A 107 14.47 -12.57 4.74
CA TYR A 107 13.99 -11.83 3.58
C TYR A 107 13.75 -12.76 2.39
N LYS A 108 14.65 -13.70 2.14
CA LYS A 108 14.46 -14.75 1.13
C LYS A 108 13.19 -15.56 1.38
N TYR A 109 13.00 -16.04 2.62
CA TYR A 109 11.78 -16.75 3.01
C TYR A 109 10.52 -15.91 2.72
N LEU A 110 10.51 -14.64 3.11
CA LEU A 110 9.38 -13.75 2.83
C LEU A 110 9.13 -13.63 1.31
N CYS A 111 10.18 -13.42 0.51
CA CYS A 111 10.07 -13.34 -0.95
C CYS A 111 9.48 -14.62 -1.58
N GLU A 112 9.87 -15.79 -1.08
CA GLU A 112 9.30 -17.08 -1.50
C GLU A 112 7.79 -17.16 -1.15
N GLN A 113 7.39 -16.74 0.06
CA GLN A 113 5.98 -16.69 0.46
C GLN A 113 5.17 -15.71 -0.43
N VAL A 114 5.70 -14.52 -0.70
CA VAL A 114 5.05 -13.52 -1.57
C VAL A 114 4.86 -14.06 -2.99
N LYS A 115 5.84 -14.74 -3.55
CA LYS A 115 5.70 -15.39 -4.86
C LYS A 115 4.62 -16.48 -4.87
N ASN A 116 4.38 -17.11 -3.72
CA ASN A 116 3.31 -18.09 -3.53
C ASN A 116 1.96 -17.44 -3.18
N GLY A 117 1.86 -16.10 -3.29
CA GLY A 117 0.63 -15.34 -3.11
C GLY A 117 0.37 -14.82 -1.70
N SER A 118 1.33 -14.92 -0.77
CA SER A 118 1.21 -14.32 0.56
C SER A 118 1.30 -12.80 0.51
N LEU A 119 0.53 -12.14 1.38
CA LEU A 119 0.47 -10.70 1.51
C LEU A 119 0.99 -10.23 2.86
N ILE A 120 1.68 -9.08 2.86
CA ILE A 120 2.29 -8.49 4.06
C ILE A 120 1.95 -7.01 4.18
N ASN A 121 1.78 -6.55 5.41
CA ASN A 121 1.79 -5.12 5.74
C ASN A 121 2.43 -4.87 7.09
N SER A 122 2.75 -3.61 7.35
CA SER A 122 3.28 -3.13 8.62
C SER A 122 2.16 -2.62 9.53
N ALA A 123 2.10 -3.12 10.75
CA ALA A 123 1.17 -2.72 11.81
C ALA A 123 1.92 -1.94 12.89
N GLN A 124 2.00 -0.62 12.70
CA GLN A 124 2.82 0.27 13.54
C GLN A 124 1.99 1.11 14.51
N SER A 125 0.83 1.61 14.06
CA SER A 125 0.02 2.57 14.82
C SER A 125 -0.75 1.90 15.96
N GLU A 126 -0.95 2.64 17.04
CA GLU A 126 -1.71 2.23 18.22
C GLU A 126 -2.73 3.30 18.61
N PRO A 127 -3.85 2.93 19.28
CA PRO A 127 -4.90 3.89 19.63
C PRO A 127 -4.42 5.04 20.51
N LYS A 128 -3.49 4.78 21.47
CA LYS A 128 -3.05 5.80 22.42
C LYS A 128 -1.74 6.48 22.01
N THR A 129 -0.78 5.74 21.47
CA THR A 129 0.57 6.24 21.19
C THR A 129 0.74 6.72 19.75
N GLY A 130 -0.21 6.40 18.88
CA GLY A 130 -0.09 6.68 17.45
C GLY A 130 0.98 5.83 16.77
N SER A 131 1.71 6.41 15.81
CA SER A 131 2.76 5.71 15.08
C SER A 131 4.14 5.96 15.69
N PRO A 132 4.98 4.92 15.90
CA PRO A 132 6.37 5.07 16.34
C PRO A 132 7.22 5.95 15.43
N THR A 133 6.87 6.07 14.13
CA THR A 133 7.55 6.97 13.18
C THR A 133 7.46 8.45 13.59
N ARG A 134 6.55 8.80 14.51
CA ARG A 134 6.43 10.13 15.10
C ARG A 134 7.19 10.28 16.42
N GLY A 135 7.97 9.27 16.83
CA GLY A 135 8.83 9.30 18.03
C GLY A 135 8.18 8.73 19.30
N GLY A 136 7.01 8.07 19.19
CA GLY A 136 6.37 7.41 20.33
C GLY A 136 6.91 6.00 20.58
N ARG A 137 7.04 5.60 21.87
CA ARG A 137 7.27 4.21 22.25
C ARG A 137 5.93 3.46 22.15
N PRO A 138 5.86 2.29 21.50
CA PRO A 138 4.62 1.51 21.42
C PRO A 138 4.21 0.96 22.80
N GLU A 139 2.89 0.81 23.03
CA GLU A 139 2.34 0.07 24.16
C GLU A 139 2.43 -1.45 23.95
N THR A 140 2.42 -1.90 22.68
CA THR A 140 2.69 -3.31 22.34
C THR A 140 4.04 -3.70 22.87
N THR A 141 4.10 -4.80 23.63
CA THR A 141 5.32 -5.28 24.28
C THR A 141 5.82 -6.58 23.67
N ALA A 142 7.12 -6.78 23.71
CA ALA A 142 7.78 -8.05 23.43
C ALA A 142 8.63 -8.45 24.65
N GLU A 143 8.33 -9.61 25.23
CA GLU A 143 9.05 -10.19 26.35
C GLU A 143 9.85 -11.41 25.88
N LYS A 144 11.12 -11.48 26.28
CA LYS A 144 11.99 -12.60 25.91
C LYS A 144 11.57 -13.86 26.68
N CYS A 145 11.47 -14.99 26.00
CA CYS A 145 11.19 -16.29 26.60
C CYS A 145 12.22 -17.33 26.14
N SER A 146 12.12 -18.55 26.65
CA SER A 146 13.07 -19.64 26.34
C SER A 146 13.20 -19.95 24.85
N ASN A 147 12.11 -19.77 24.08
CA ASN A 147 12.03 -20.16 22.67
C ASN A 147 11.94 -18.95 21.71
N GLY A 148 12.16 -17.72 22.20
CA GLY A 148 12.07 -16.51 21.40
C GLY A 148 11.41 -15.35 22.14
N TRP A 149 10.24 -14.90 21.66
CA TRP A 149 9.54 -13.72 22.16
C TRP A 149 8.04 -13.97 22.36
N VAL A 150 7.48 -13.37 23.39
CA VAL A 150 6.02 -13.29 23.61
C VAL A 150 5.57 -11.86 23.36
N LEU A 151 4.63 -11.66 22.43
CA LEU A 151 4.11 -10.34 22.10
C LEU A 151 2.68 -10.18 22.61
N ASN A 152 2.40 -9.01 23.20
CA ASN A 152 1.09 -8.59 23.67
C ASN A 152 0.82 -7.15 23.27
N GLY A 153 -0.38 -6.87 22.72
CA GLY A 153 -0.77 -5.52 22.37
C GLY A 153 -1.88 -5.42 21.34
N ARG A 154 -2.14 -4.19 20.91
CA ARG A 154 -3.16 -3.85 19.92
C ARG A 154 -2.58 -2.84 18.94
N LYS A 155 -2.71 -3.13 17.65
CA LYS A 155 -2.39 -2.21 16.56
C LYS A 155 -3.67 -1.77 15.88
N THR A 156 -3.70 -0.52 15.40
CA THR A 156 -4.82 0.04 14.65
C THR A 156 -4.38 0.44 13.25
N PHE A 157 -5.34 0.70 12.37
CA PHE A 157 -5.07 1.04 10.95
C PHE A 157 -4.25 -0.03 10.22
N THR A 158 -4.48 -1.31 10.51
CA THR A 158 -3.79 -2.42 9.82
C THR A 158 -4.43 -2.63 8.45
N THR A 159 -4.10 -1.78 7.50
CA THR A 159 -4.65 -1.78 6.14
C THR A 159 -4.49 -3.16 5.49
N MET A 160 -5.53 -3.62 4.80
CA MET A 160 -5.62 -4.95 4.15
C MET A 160 -5.65 -6.12 5.16
N SER A 161 -5.95 -5.86 6.43
CA SER A 161 -5.94 -6.88 7.50
C SER A 161 -6.80 -8.13 7.20
N PRO A 162 -7.93 -8.09 6.46
CA PRO A 162 -8.71 -9.30 6.17
C PRO A 162 -7.94 -10.38 5.40
N VAL A 163 -6.92 -10.01 4.62
CA VAL A 163 -6.22 -10.93 3.70
C VAL A 163 -4.70 -11.01 3.91
N LEU A 164 -4.16 -10.33 4.91
CA LEU A 164 -2.72 -10.41 5.22
C LEU A 164 -2.35 -11.79 5.77
N ASP A 165 -1.23 -12.32 5.29
CA ASP A 165 -0.61 -13.56 5.78
C ASP A 165 0.50 -13.26 6.79
N PHE A 166 1.13 -12.07 6.69
CA PHE A 166 2.20 -11.62 7.56
C PHE A 166 1.99 -10.18 8.02
N PHE A 167 2.39 -9.92 9.26
CA PHE A 167 2.39 -8.59 9.87
C PHE A 167 3.80 -8.23 10.31
N ILE A 168 4.28 -7.02 9.97
CA ILE A 168 5.47 -6.43 10.61
C ILE A 168 4.98 -5.58 11.78
N VAL A 169 5.24 -6.02 12.99
CA VAL A 169 4.73 -5.38 14.21
C VAL A 169 5.85 -4.73 14.99
N SER A 170 5.72 -3.43 15.27
CA SER A 170 6.61 -2.76 16.21
C SER A 170 6.21 -3.05 17.66
N ALA A 171 7.16 -3.43 18.49
CA ALA A 171 6.94 -3.67 19.91
C ALA A 171 8.07 -3.10 20.76
N ALA A 172 7.74 -2.62 21.95
CA ALA A 172 8.70 -2.23 22.96
C ALA A 172 9.27 -3.49 23.65
N ILE A 173 10.58 -3.61 23.67
CA ILE A 173 11.25 -4.68 24.41
C ILE A 173 11.03 -4.43 25.92
N LYS A 174 10.49 -5.44 26.62
CA LYS A 174 10.24 -5.36 28.05
C LYS A 174 11.58 -5.24 28.81
N ASP A 175 11.58 -4.44 29.86
CA ASP A 175 12.75 -4.14 30.69
C ASP A 175 13.93 -3.48 29.94
N SER A 176 13.66 -2.89 28.79
CA SER A 176 14.61 -2.16 27.95
C SER A 176 13.97 -0.88 27.40
N ASN A 177 14.79 0.06 26.92
CA ASN A 177 14.31 1.23 26.16
C ASN A 177 14.21 0.97 24.66
N GLU A 178 14.52 -0.22 24.22
CA GLU A 178 14.56 -0.60 22.82
C GLU A 178 13.17 -0.87 22.25
N VAL A 179 13.03 -0.65 20.96
CA VAL A 179 11.86 -0.97 20.14
C VAL A 179 12.35 -1.80 18.95
N ALA A 180 11.62 -2.86 18.63
CA ALA A 180 11.97 -3.71 17.50
C ALA A 180 10.75 -4.04 16.63
N ASN A 181 11.01 -4.40 15.38
CA ASN A 181 10.03 -4.97 14.47
C ASN A 181 10.08 -6.50 14.50
N PHE A 182 8.92 -7.11 14.55
CA PHE A 182 8.73 -8.56 14.52
C PHE A 182 7.91 -8.96 13.29
N LEU A 183 8.35 -9.98 12.58
CA LEU A 183 7.56 -10.61 11.51
C LEU A 183 6.65 -11.66 12.14
N ILE A 184 5.35 -11.44 12.09
CA ILE A 184 4.34 -12.32 12.71
C ILE A 184 3.47 -12.96 11.63
N PRO A 185 3.51 -14.30 11.49
CA PRO A 185 2.56 -15.00 10.62
C PRO A 185 1.14 -14.93 11.19
N ARG A 186 0.14 -14.71 10.33
CA ARG A 186 -1.29 -14.66 10.72
C ARG A 186 -1.74 -15.91 11.48
N ALA A 187 -1.25 -17.08 11.09
CA ALA A 187 -1.60 -18.36 11.69
C ALA A 187 -1.05 -18.58 13.11
N THR A 188 -0.22 -17.65 13.62
CA THR A 188 0.34 -17.76 14.97
C THR A 188 -0.77 -17.66 16.02
N LYS A 189 -0.79 -18.59 16.97
CA LYS A 189 -1.76 -18.59 18.07
C LYS A 189 -1.72 -17.25 18.82
N GLY A 190 -2.89 -16.67 19.09
CA GLY A 190 -3.02 -15.38 19.78
C GLY A 190 -3.10 -14.18 18.83
N VAL A 191 -2.93 -14.37 17.52
CA VAL A 191 -3.16 -13.33 16.51
C VAL A 191 -4.65 -13.31 16.15
N ALA A 192 -5.28 -12.14 16.23
CA ALA A 192 -6.67 -11.94 15.80
C ALA A 192 -6.84 -10.58 15.12
N ILE A 193 -7.83 -10.48 14.23
CA ILE A 193 -8.29 -9.23 13.64
C ILE A 193 -9.64 -8.90 14.25
N GLU A 194 -9.77 -7.70 14.79
CA GLU A 194 -11.04 -7.15 15.27
C GLU A 194 -11.55 -6.14 14.24
N GLU A 195 -12.75 -6.36 13.72
CA GLU A 195 -13.36 -5.53 12.69
C GLU A 195 -13.81 -4.19 13.28
N THR A 196 -12.94 -3.18 13.16
CA THR A 196 -13.11 -1.85 13.74
C THR A 196 -13.12 -0.75 12.69
N TRP A 197 -12.82 -1.09 11.41
CA TRP A 197 -12.69 -0.08 10.37
C TRP A 197 -14.07 0.44 9.94
N ASP A 198 -14.39 1.65 10.35
CA ASP A 198 -15.58 2.41 9.95
C ASP A 198 -15.15 3.85 9.64
N SER A 199 -14.91 4.13 8.37
CA SER A 199 -14.36 5.40 7.88
C SER A 199 -15.26 6.02 6.83
N ILE A 200 -15.24 7.36 6.76
CA ILE A 200 -15.98 8.13 5.74
C ILE A 200 -15.30 8.07 4.35
N ALA A 201 -14.00 7.75 4.29
CA ALA A 201 -13.23 7.67 3.04
C ALA A 201 -12.38 6.41 3.01
N LEU A 202 -12.09 5.90 1.79
CA LEU A 202 -11.32 4.66 1.59
C LEU A 202 -11.88 3.49 2.41
N ARG A 203 -13.21 3.38 2.44
CA ARG A 203 -13.98 2.46 3.27
C ARG A 203 -13.57 1.01 3.06
N GLY A 204 -13.24 0.64 1.83
CA GLY A 204 -12.82 -0.70 1.43
C GLY A 204 -11.37 -1.08 1.79
N THR A 205 -10.62 -0.30 2.56
CA THR A 205 -9.22 -0.67 2.88
C THR A 205 -9.08 -1.75 3.95
N GLY A 206 -10.17 -2.09 4.67
CA GLY A 206 -10.14 -3.10 5.73
C GLY A 206 -9.04 -2.85 6.75
N SER A 207 -8.91 -1.57 7.17
CA SER A 207 -7.83 -1.13 8.09
C SER A 207 -8.18 -1.41 9.55
N HIS A 208 -8.59 -2.65 9.83
CA HIS A 208 -9.02 -3.11 11.15
C HIS A 208 -7.89 -3.17 12.16
N ASP A 209 -8.22 -3.47 13.40
CA ASP A 209 -7.27 -3.63 14.47
C ASP A 209 -6.69 -5.05 14.51
N LEU A 210 -5.37 -5.12 14.73
CA LEU A 210 -4.65 -6.35 14.98
C LEU A 210 -4.46 -6.53 16.49
N LEU A 211 -4.94 -7.65 17.02
CA LEU A 211 -4.80 -8.04 18.42
C LEU A 211 -3.71 -9.11 18.56
N LEU A 212 -2.88 -8.93 19.56
CA LEU A 212 -1.82 -9.87 19.94
C LEU A 212 -2.03 -10.26 21.42
N ALA A 213 -2.37 -11.52 21.66
CA ALA A 213 -2.59 -12.06 22.99
C ALA A 213 -1.67 -13.28 23.20
N ASP A 214 -0.60 -13.09 23.97
CA ASP A 214 0.43 -14.10 24.23
C ASP A 214 0.97 -14.76 22.96
N VAL A 215 1.25 -13.95 21.95
CA VAL A 215 1.76 -14.41 20.63
C VAL A 215 3.22 -14.81 20.77
N VAL A 216 3.51 -16.11 20.68
CA VAL A 216 4.86 -16.65 20.76
C VAL A 216 5.47 -16.77 19.37
N VAL A 217 6.63 -16.15 19.17
CA VAL A 217 7.41 -16.24 17.94
C VAL A 217 8.86 -16.60 18.23
N SER A 218 9.54 -17.21 17.26
CA SER A 218 10.96 -17.56 17.42
C SER A 218 11.86 -16.33 17.52
N GLY A 219 13.10 -16.51 17.99
CA GLY A 219 14.08 -15.41 18.04
C GLY A 219 14.40 -14.81 16.67
N GLU A 220 14.26 -15.59 15.59
CA GLU A 220 14.48 -15.13 14.21
C GLU A 220 13.40 -14.18 13.70
N ASN A 221 12.21 -14.19 14.32
CA ASN A 221 11.13 -13.28 13.96
C ASN A 221 11.37 -11.83 14.42
N LEU A 222 12.36 -11.54 15.26
CA LEU A 222 12.88 -10.21 15.45
C LEU A 222 13.70 -9.85 14.20
N VAL A 223 13.13 -8.98 13.35
CA VAL A 223 13.67 -8.70 12.01
C VAL A 223 14.42 -7.38 11.91
N GLU A 224 14.14 -6.43 12.81
CA GLU A 224 14.78 -5.12 12.80
C GLU A 224 14.73 -4.47 14.20
N GLU A 225 15.86 -3.95 14.67
CA GLU A 225 15.93 -3.13 15.86
C GLU A 225 15.99 -1.66 15.47
N PHE A 226 15.17 -0.82 16.11
CA PHE A 226 15.21 0.62 15.87
C PHE A 226 16.43 1.24 16.55
N SER A 227 17.45 1.58 15.77
CA SER A 227 18.45 2.52 16.22
C SER A 227 17.92 3.95 16.12
N SER A 228 18.28 4.82 17.07
CA SER A 228 17.86 6.23 17.14
C SER A 228 18.37 7.11 15.98
N ASN A 229 18.90 6.53 14.94
CA ASN A 229 19.50 7.22 13.81
C ASN A 229 18.43 7.67 12.82
N GLY A 230 18.09 8.95 12.89
CA GLY A 230 17.51 9.82 11.86
C GLY A 230 16.31 9.28 11.05
N LYS A 231 15.42 10.17 10.65
CA LYS A 231 14.36 9.86 9.66
C LYS A 231 15.01 9.63 8.30
N LYS A 232 15.05 8.39 7.83
CA LYS A 232 15.43 8.10 6.44
C LYS A 232 14.29 8.41 5.49
N VAL A 233 14.59 9.03 4.38
CA VAL A 233 13.65 9.25 3.28
C VAL A 233 13.27 7.88 2.68
N ASN A 234 12.02 7.71 2.30
CA ASN A 234 11.49 6.44 1.81
C ASN A 234 10.75 6.67 0.48
N GLY A 235 11.40 6.39 -0.63
CA GLY A 235 10.83 6.55 -1.98
C GLY A 235 9.55 5.71 -2.19
N TRP A 236 9.50 4.50 -1.64
CA TRP A 236 8.34 3.62 -1.76
C TRP A 236 7.02 4.24 -1.26
N LEU A 237 7.06 5.22 -0.35
CA LEU A 237 5.86 5.93 0.11
C LEU A 237 5.19 6.78 -0.99
N LEU A 238 5.83 6.98 -2.14
CA LEU A 238 5.23 7.62 -3.30
C LEU A 238 4.03 6.84 -3.87
N HIS A 239 3.81 5.59 -3.47
CA HIS A 239 2.58 4.87 -3.79
C HIS A 239 1.32 5.56 -3.22
N ILE A 240 1.44 6.30 -2.10
CA ILE A 240 0.34 7.02 -1.47
C ILE A 240 -0.14 8.20 -2.37
N PRO A 241 0.71 9.18 -2.73
CA PRO A 241 0.29 10.24 -3.65
C PRO A 241 -0.11 9.71 -5.03
N ALA A 242 0.46 8.58 -5.50
CA ALA A 242 0.01 7.93 -6.73
C ALA A 242 -1.44 7.45 -6.63
N CYS A 243 -1.83 6.86 -5.50
CA CYS A 243 -3.22 6.48 -5.24
C CYS A 243 -4.15 7.70 -5.31
N TYR A 244 -3.83 8.80 -4.62
CA TYR A 244 -4.66 10.00 -4.65
C TYR A 244 -4.71 10.66 -6.03
N LEU A 245 -3.63 10.61 -6.80
CA LEU A 245 -3.60 11.10 -8.18
C LEU A 245 -4.54 10.30 -9.07
N GLY A 246 -4.56 8.97 -8.97
CA GLY A 246 -5.47 8.12 -9.72
C GLY A 246 -6.95 8.39 -9.38
N ILE A 247 -7.27 8.57 -8.09
CA ILE A 247 -8.61 8.98 -7.64
C ILE A 247 -9.00 10.34 -8.27
N ALA A 248 -8.09 11.31 -8.25
CA ALA A 248 -8.34 12.64 -8.84
C ALA A 248 -8.58 12.55 -10.36
N LYS A 249 -7.84 11.70 -11.08
CA LYS A 249 -8.04 11.46 -12.52
C LYS A 249 -9.37 10.78 -12.80
N ALA A 250 -9.79 9.83 -11.96
CA ALA A 250 -11.12 9.23 -12.09
C ALA A 250 -12.23 10.26 -11.90
N ALA A 251 -12.11 11.13 -10.89
CA ALA A 251 -13.06 12.21 -10.64
C ALA A 251 -13.10 13.23 -11.79
N GLN A 252 -11.96 13.57 -12.37
CA GLN A 252 -11.88 14.44 -13.55
C GLN A 252 -12.59 13.83 -14.76
N LYS A 253 -12.33 12.55 -15.05
CA LYS A 253 -12.98 11.84 -16.15
C LYS A 253 -14.50 11.87 -15.98
N TYR A 254 -14.99 11.61 -14.77
CA TYR A 254 -16.40 11.69 -14.45
C TYR A 254 -16.97 13.11 -14.66
N ALA A 255 -16.28 14.14 -14.18
CA ALA A 255 -16.71 15.53 -14.32
C ALA A 255 -16.80 15.96 -15.80
N ILE A 256 -15.82 15.56 -16.61
CA ILE A 256 -15.83 15.84 -18.07
C ILE A 256 -17.02 15.13 -18.74
N GLN A 257 -17.23 13.86 -18.42
CA GLN A 257 -18.34 13.08 -19.00
C GLN A 257 -19.69 13.66 -18.59
N PHE A 258 -19.87 13.97 -17.31
CA PHE A 258 -21.08 14.64 -16.81
C PHE A 258 -21.31 15.97 -17.54
N ALA A 259 -20.27 16.80 -17.69
CA ALA A 259 -20.40 18.09 -18.37
C ALA A 259 -20.79 17.98 -19.85
N LYS A 260 -20.40 16.89 -20.53
CA LYS A 260 -20.79 16.59 -21.90
C LYS A 260 -22.24 16.13 -22.04
N GLU A 261 -22.76 15.43 -21.06
CA GLU A 261 -24.08 14.80 -21.09
C GLU A 261 -25.18 15.68 -20.50
N TYR A 262 -24.86 16.51 -19.54
CA TYR A 262 -25.84 17.32 -18.81
C TYR A 262 -26.22 18.59 -19.57
N SER A 263 -27.52 18.73 -19.91
CA SER A 263 -28.12 19.86 -20.62
C SER A 263 -29.33 20.35 -19.82
N PRO A 264 -29.19 21.38 -18.95
CA PRO A 264 -30.32 21.94 -18.24
C PRO A 264 -31.22 22.77 -19.16
N ASN A 265 -32.53 22.84 -18.86
CA ASN A 265 -33.52 23.54 -19.68
C ASN A 265 -33.25 25.04 -19.91
N SER A 266 -32.37 25.65 -19.10
CA SER A 266 -32.04 27.09 -19.14
C SER A 266 -30.99 27.45 -20.17
N ILE A 267 -30.35 26.49 -20.83
CA ILE A 267 -29.33 26.72 -21.87
C ILE A 267 -29.57 25.83 -23.08
N SER A 268 -29.06 26.26 -24.24
CA SER A 268 -29.01 25.44 -25.45
C SER A 268 -27.68 24.65 -25.44
N GLY A 269 -27.76 23.31 -25.48
CA GLY A 269 -26.58 22.44 -25.46
C GLY A 269 -26.16 21.98 -24.08
N SER A 270 -25.02 21.33 -24.01
CA SER A 270 -24.46 20.79 -22.76
C SER A 270 -23.65 21.82 -21.98
N ILE A 271 -23.51 21.62 -20.66
CA ILE A 271 -22.77 22.57 -19.80
C ILE A 271 -21.28 22.64 -20.13
N ILE A 272 -20.72 21.68 -20.89
CA ILE A 272 -19.31 21.71 -21.29
C ILE A 272 -18.98 22.91 -22.19
N ASP A 273 -19.99 23.46 -22.89
CA ASP A 273 -19.83 24.61 -23.78
C ASP A 273 -19.81 25.94 -23.02
N LEU A 274 -20.12 25.94 -21.73
CA LEU A 274 -20.10 27.13 -20.90
C LEU A 274 -18.66 27.54 -20.56
N PRO A 275 -18.26 28.82 -20.78
CA PRO A 275 -16.88 29.29 -20.53
C PRO A 275 -16.37 29.04 -19.11
N ASN A 276 -17.24 29.19 -18.10
CA ASN A 276 -16.88 28.95 -16.70
C ASN A 276 -16.64 27.46 -16.41
N VAL A 277 -17.34 26.54 -17.07
CA VAL A 277 -17.12 25.10 -16.95
C VAL A 277 -15.80 24.70 -17.63
N GLN A 278 -15.56 25.20 -18.85
CA GLN A 278 -14.30 24.98 -19.58
C GLN A 278 -13.11 25.51 -18.76
N HIS A 279 -13.22 26.71 -18.18
CA HIS A 279 -12.18 27.26 -17.33
C HIS A 279 -11.85 26.36 -16.14
N LYS A 280 -12.87 25.88 -15.41
CA LYS A 280 -12.69 24.98 -14.26
C LYS A 280 -12.08 23.63 -14.66
N LEU A 281 -12.52 23.04 -15.77
CA LEU A 281 -11.94 21.79 -16.27
C LEU A 281 -10.48 21.99 -16.70
N GLY A 282 -10.14 23.14 -17.29
CA GLY A 282 -8.76 23.50 -17.59
C GLY A 282 -7.88 23.68 -16.36
N GLU A 283 -8.40 24.29 -15.28
CA GLU A 283 -7.71 24.40 -14.01
C GLU A 283 -7.45 23.03 -13.37
N ILE A 284 -8.43 22.10 -13.42
CA ILE A 284 -8.29 20.74 -12.93
C ILE A 284 -7.19 20.01 -13.71
N GLU A 285 -7.25 20.05 -15.05
CA GLU A 285 -6.26 19.44 -15.93
C GLU A 285 -4.85 19.93 -15.62
N LEU A 286 -4.66 21.26 -15.49
CA LEU A 286 -3.35 21.84 -15.16
C LEU A 286 -2.80 21.30 -13.84
N LYS A 287 -3.63 21.21 -12.79
CA LYS A 287 -3.21 20.69 -11.49
C LYS A 287 -2.85 19.20 -11.54
N ILE A 288 -3.63 18.40 -12.28
CA ILE A 288 -3.33 16.97 -12.46
C ILE A 288 -2.02 16.81 -13.22
N MET A 289 -1.81 17.51 -14.31
CA MET A 289 -0.55 17.48 -15.08
C MET A 289 0.65 17.87 -14.21
N GLN A 290 0.55 18.95 -13.44
CA GLN A 290 1.61 19.36 -12.51
C GLN A 290 1.93 18.26 -11.50
N SER A 291 0.90 17.62 -10.91
CA SER A 291 1.07 16.54 -9.94
C SER A 291 1.70 15.31 -10.58
N GLU A 292 1.32 14.95 -11.81
CA GLU A 292 1.92 13.86 -12.58
C GLU A 292 3.40 14.10 -12.82
N TYR A 293 3.76 15.26 -13.38
CA TYR A 293 5.14 15.60 -13.69
C TYR A 293 6.01 15.56 -12.45
N PHE A 294 5.51 16.11 -11.32
CA PHE A 294 6.26 16.12 -10.09
C PHE A 294 6.42 14.72 -9.49
N LEU A 295 5.34 13.96 -9.40
CA LEU A 295 5.35 12.62 -8.81
C LEU A 295 6.21 11.65 -9.63
N PHE A 296 5.98 11.60 -10.94
CA PHE A 296 6.68 10.66 -11.81
C PHE A 296 8.14 11.08 -12.03
N GLY A 297 8.40 12.40 -12.10
CA GLY A 297 9.75 12.94 -12.14
C GLY A 297 10.56 12.58 -10.90
N THR A 298 9.94 12.71 -9.71
CA THR A 298 10.56 12.35 -8.43
C THR A 298 10.83 10.84 -8.35
N ALA A 299 9.85 10.01 -8.76
CA ALA A 299 10.03 8.55 -8.76
C ALA A 299 11.17 8.11 -9.70
N LYS A 300 11.23 8.71 -10.89
CA LYS A 300 12.34 8.44 -11.83
C LYS A 300 13.68 8.91 -11.28
N GLN A 301 13.74 10.10 -10.72
CA GLN A 301 14.95 10.61 -10.09
C GLN A 301 15.42 9.69 -8.95
N TRP A 302 14.48 9.14 -8.15
CA TRP A 302 14.79 8.16 -7.12
C TRP A 302 15.43 6.89 -7.68
N ASP A 303 14.89 6.35 -8.78
CA ASP A 303 15.44 5.16 -9.44
C ASP A 303 16.85 5.42 -10.01
N ASP A 304 17.11 6.63 -10.51
CA ASP A 304 18.39 7.05 -11.10
C ASP A 304 19.43 7.45 -10.03
N SER A 305 19.01 7.66 -8.76
CA SER A 305 19.86 8.13 -7.65
C SER A 305 20.64 7.00 -6.98
N ASN A 306 21.87 7.28 -6.57
CA ASN A 306 22.65 6.38 -5.71
C ASN A 306 22.25 6.52 -4.23
N GLU A 307 22.74 5.62 -3.35
CA GLU A 307 22.36 5.58 -1.92
C GLU A 307 22.63 6.92 -1.18
N LYS A 308 23.71 7.64 -1.53
CA LYS A 308 24.02 8.92 -0.88
C LYS A 308 23.10 10.06 -1.31
N GLU A 309 22.54 9.98 -2.52
CA GLU A 309 21.59 10.97 -3.03
C GLU A 309 20.17 10.74 -2.51
N LYS A 310 19.91 9.54 -1.98
CA LYS A 310 18.64 9.16 -1.37
C LYS A 310 18.57 9.51 0.13
N GLU A 311 19.69 9.90 0.75
CA GLU A 311 19.77 10.39 2.13
C GLU A 311 19.49 11.90 2.24
#